data_946d4d1e11537e7c382b24c58759b612
#
_entry.id   946d4d1e11537e7c382b24c58759b612
#
_cell.length_a   1.000
_cell.length_b   1.000
_cell.length_c   1.000
_cell.angle_alpha   90.00
_cell.angle_beta   90.00
_cell.angle_gamma   90.00
#
_symmetry.space_group_name_H-M   'P 1'
#
loop_
_entity.id
_entity.type
_entity.pdbx_description
1 polymer ?
#
loop_
_entity_poly.entity_id
_entity_poly.type
_entity_poly.pdbx_seq_one_letter_code
_entity_poly.pdbx_strand_id
1 'polypeptide(L)'
;MPPIKRRYLPSLGSFATFEVAAKHLSFTLAARELNVTQGAISQQVRLLERALGVELFLRKHNALELTPEGISLYAAVSDGLDTISAAVSVLAGEDGPETITISATDGMASFWLKPLIDSFRQSHPEIGFVVLASDADDTLRNYSEVDLSILCGNERCEVGEELHFLFPEVAQPVCTPAFLEAHGPFDDAASLNRVNLLHLHDRHWSAEAIGWQPLGWKEWFRAQGATWAGAPFSLSTNKVNLLMAATLAGEGVMLGWQHMVSAPIRDGRLVLAHPGPLNIGRGNFLNCRQKSLKRPGVAAFVDHMLASLKQQG
;
A
#
# COMPACT_ATOMS: atom_id res chain seq x y z
N MET A 1 14.22 -2.97 -36.29
CA MET A 1 14.48 -1.54 -36.33
C MET A 1 15.95 -1.30 -35.98
N PRO A 2 16.75 -0.50 -36.73
CA PRO A 2 18.12 -0.22 -36.32
C PRO A 2 18.11 0.59 -35.02
N PRO A 3 19.08 0.39 -34.10
CA PRO A 3 19.13 1.13 -32.84
C PRO A 3 19.29 2.63 -33.12
N ILE A 4 18.40 3.46 -32.51
CA ILE A 4 18.48 4.91 -32.57
C ILE A 4 19.79 5.33 -31.91
N LYS A 5 20.69 6.00 -32.65
CA LYS A 5 21.93 6.52 -32.07
C LYS A 5 21.59 7.64 -31.09
N ARG A 6 22.25 7.73 -29.92
CA ARG A 6 22.01 8.73 -28.85
C ARG A 6 21.83 10.16 -29.36
N ARG A 7 22.57 10.58 -30.40
CA ARG A 7 22.50 11.92 -31.00
C ARG A 7 21.18 12.23 -31.75
N TYR A 8 20.30 11.23 -31.96
CA TYR A 8 19.00 11.39 -32.61
C TYR A 8 17.82 11.29 -31.62
N LEU A 9 18.10 11.22 -30.30
CA LEU A 9 17.05 11.29 -29.33
C LEU A 9 16.44 12.71 -29.28
N PRO A 10 15.12 12.82 -29.09
CA PRO A 10 14.47 14.08 -28.72
C PRO A 10 15.11 14.72 -27.49
N SER A 11 14.83 16.02 -27.27
CA SER A 11 15.41 16.72 -26.12
C SER A 11 14.93 16.13 -24.80
N LEU A 12 15.78 16.14 -23.76
CA LEU A 12 15.40 15.70 -22.42
C LEU A 12 14.18 16.50 -21.90
N GLY A 13 14.08 17.79 -22.23
CA GLY A 13 12.92 18.61 -21.89
C GLY A 13 11.61 18.15 -22.54
N SER A 14 11.67 17.59 -23.78
CA SER A 14 10.48 17.00 -24.41
C SER A 14 10.01 15.73 -23.70
N PHE A 15 10.96 14.92 -23.25
CA PHE A 15 10.65 13.73 -22.43
C PHE A 15 10.10 14.11 -21.07
N ALA A 16 10.67 15.09 -20.37
CA ALA A 16 10.16 15.59 -19.10
C ALA A 16 8.73 16.17 -19.22
N THR A 17 8.47 16.93 -20.29
CA THR A 17 7.11 17.45 -20.58
C THR A 17 6.12 16.31 -20.83
N PHE A 18 6.52 15.29 -21.56
CA PHE A 18 5.69 14.09 -21.81
C PHE A 18 5.41 13.33 -20.51
N GLU A 19 6.42 13.14 -19.67
CA GLU A 19 6.31 12.43 -18.38
C GLU A 19 5.27 13.10 -17.47
N VAL A 20 5.35 14.43 -17.29
CA VAL A 20 4.37 15.18 -16.48
C VAL A 20 2.97 15.15 -17.10
N ALA A 21 2.86 15.20 -18.44
CA ALA A 21 1.57 15.08 -19.12
C ALA A 21 0.95 13.68 -18.96
N ALA A 22 1.76 12.63 -19.00
CA ALA A 22 1.36 11.25 -18.79
C ALA A 22 0.95 10.97 -17.34
N LYS A 23 1.70 11.50 -16.37
CA LYS A 23 1.40 11.41 -14.91
C LYS A 23 0.00 11.95 -14.60
N HIS A 24 -0.37 13.09 -15.18
CA HIS A 24 -1.66 13.73 -14.90
C HIS A 24 -2.80 13.29 -15.82
N LEU A 25 -2.51 12.65 -16.95
CA LEU A 25 -3.46 12.42 -18.04
C LEU A 25 -4.25 13.70 -18.38
N SER A 26 -3.58 14.86 -18.26
CA SER A 26 -4.18 16.20 -18.42
C SER A 26 -3.11 17.23 -18.79
N PHE A 27 -3.22 17.79 -20.00
CA PHE A 27 -2.31 18.85 -20.43
C PHE A 27 -2.47 20.14 -19.63
N THR A 28 -3.63 20.38 -19.04
CA THR A 28 -3.89 21.55 -18.19
C THR A 28 -3.20 21.42 -16.84
N LEU A 29 -3.25 20.23 -16.23
CA LEU A 29 -2.56 19.97 -14.95
C LEU A 29 -1.04 19.95 -15.15
N ALA A 30 -0.55 19.31 -16.21
CA ALA A 30 0.86 19.34 -16.57
C ALA A 30 1.39 20.77 -16.80
N ALA A 31 0.60 21.62 -17.44
CA ALA A 31 0.94 23.02 -17.67
C ALA A 31 1.10 23.81 -16.35
N ARG A 32 0.23 23.53 -15.37
CA ARG A 32 0.32 24.13 -14.02
C ARG A 32 1.57 23.67 -13.28
N GLU A 33 1.88 22.35 -13.30
CA GLU A 33 3.06 21.79 -12.63
C GLU A 33 4.35 22.37 -13.22
N LEU A 34 4.44 22.51 -14.56
CA LEU A 34 5.62 23.02 -15.25
C LEU A 34 5.65 24.55 -15.40
N ASN A 35 4.66 25.28 -14.87
CA ASN A 35 4.54 26.74 -14.98
C ASN A 35 4.60 27.26 -16.44
N VAL A 36 3.93 26.56 -17.37
CA VAL A 36 3.82 26.91 -18.78
C VAL A 36 2.35 26.96 -19.23
N THR A 37 2.10 27.31 -20.49
CA THR A 37 0.74 27.28 -21.06
C THR A 37 0.36 25.86 -21.50
N GLN A 38 -0.93 25.52 -21.43
CA GLN A 38 -1.45 24.24 -21.96
C GLN A 38 -1.13 24.06 -23.46
N GLY A 39 -1.14 25.15 -24.24
CA GLY A 39 -0.72 25.11 -25.63
C GLY A 39 0.74 24.69 -25.81
N ALA A 40 1.65 25.13 -24.92
CA ALA A 40 3.06 24.77 -24.98
C ALA A 40 3.24 23.26 -24.70
N ILE A 41 2.56 22.71 -23.69
CA ILE A 41 2.56 21.25 -23.42
C ILE A 41 2.08 20.47 -24.65
N SER A 42 0.90 20.85 -25.19
CA SER A 42 0.33 20.19 -26.38
C SER A 42 1.26 20.22 -27.57
N GLN A 43 1.98 21.33 -27.76
CA GLN A 43 2.95 21.50 -28.86
C GLN A 43 4.19 20.61 -28.62
N GLN A 44 4.74 20.60 -27.42
CA GLN A 44 5.92 19.77 -27.06
C GLN A 44 5.62 18.27 -27.23
N VAL A 45 4.47 17.82 -26.76
CA VAL A 45 4.03 16.42 -26.92
C VAL A 45 3.89 16.08 -28.41
N ARG A 46 3.24 16.93 -29.25
CA ARG A 46 3.12 16.70 -30.69
C ARG A 46 4.48 16.68 -31.39
N LEU A 47 5.44 17.49 -30.95
CA LEU A 47 6.81 17.45 -31.46
C LEU A 47 7.50 16.14 -31.16
N LEU A 48 7.32 15.63 -29.93
CA LEU A 48 7.84 14.34 -29.50
C LEU A 48 7.22 13.19 -30.31
N GLU A 49 5.89 13.14 -30.43
CA GLU A 49 5.16 12.16 -31.25
C GLU A 49 5.65 12.14 -32.70
N ARG A 50 5.83 13.32 -33.32
CA ARG A 50 6.39 13.43 -34.67
C ARG A 50 7.82 12.95 -34.77
N ALA A 51 8.66 13.24 -33.78
CA ALA A 51 10.05 12.79 -33.78
C ALA A 51 10.19 11.27 -33.62
N LEU A 52 9.26 10.65 -32.87
CA LEU A 52 9.22 9.21 -32.65
C LEU A 52 8.43 8.46 -33.74
N GLY A 53 7.57 9.15 -34.49
CA GLY A 53 6.71 8.58 -35.52
C GLY A 53 5.53 7.75 -34.98
N VAL A 54 5.15 7.95 -33.70
CA VAL A 54 4.05 7.24 -33.01
C VAL A 54 3.23 8.23 -32.19
N GLU A 55 1.94 7.95 -32.02
CA GLU A 55 1.10 8.67 -31.06
C GLU A 55 1.32 8.09 -29.66
N LEU A 56 1.44 8.97 -28.68
CA LEU A 56 1.65 8.61 -27.28
C LEU A 56 0.37 8.79 -26.45
N PHE A 57 -0.56 9.63 -26.94
CA PHE A 57 -1.83 9.89 -26.28
C PHE A 57 -3.02 9.65 -27.22
N LEU A 58 -4.06 9.03 -26.68
CA LEU A 58 -5.39 8.96 -27.26
C LEU A 58 -6.22 10.14 -26.72
N ARG A 59 -6.70 11.01 -27.62
CA ARG A 59 -7.55 12.17 -27.26
C ARG A 59 -9.01 11.78 -27.44
N LYS A 60 -9.69 11.44 -26.36
CA LYS A 60 -11.15 11.22 -26.33
C LYS A 60 -11.87 12.52 -25.98
N HIS A 61 -13.20 12.56 -26.22
CA HIS A 61 -14.00 13.78 -26.09
C HIS A 61 -13.87 14.47 -24.71
N ASN A 62 -13.61 13.72 -23.62
CA ASN A 62 -13.42 14.25 -22.26
C ASN A 62 -12.27 13.59 -21.48
N ALA A 63 -11.40 12.81 -22.12
CA ALA A 63 -10.32 12.10 -21.46
C ALA A 63 -9.06 12.07 -22.32
N LEU A 64 -7.91 12.15 -21.67
CA LEU A 64 -6.59 11.89 -22.22
C LEU A 64 -6.13 10.54 -21.70
N GLU A 65 -5.77 9.60 -22.57
CA GLU A 65 -5.28 8.29 -22.21
C GLU A 65 -3.95 8.04 -22.91
N LEU A 66 -3.11 7.17 -22.35
CA LEU A 66 -1.88 6.73 -23.01
C LEU A 66 -2.18 5.63 -24.04
N THR A 67 -1.44 5.65 -25.16
CA THR A 67 -1.35 4.50 -26.07
C THR A 67 -0.47 3.41 -25.44
N PRO A 68 -0.46 2.16 -25.93
CA PRO A 68 0.51 1.15 -25.50
C PRO A 68 1.97 1.63 -25.63
N GLU A 69 2.28 2.37 -26.71
CA GLU A 69 3.59 3.00 -26.95
C GLU A 69 3.84 4.09 -25.90
N GLY A 70 2.82 4.89 -25.56
CA GLY A 70 2.86 5.91 -24.52
C GLY A 70 3.13 5.32 -23.14
N ILE A 71 2.47 4.22 -22.78
CA ILE A 71 2.71 3.50 -21.51
C ILE A 71 4.17 3.00 -21.43
N SER A 72 4.64 2.34 -22.50
CA SER A 72 6.01 1.84 -22.57
C SER A 72 7.05 2.95 -22.46
N LEU A 73 6.82 4.07 -23.18
CA LEU A 73 7.72 5.22 -23.14
C LEU A 73 7.69 5.91 -21.77
N TYR A 74 6.50 6.05 -21.16
CA TYR A 74 6.35 6.67 -19.85
C TYR A 74 7.20 5.96 -18.79
N ALA A 75 7.13 4.63 -18.69
CA ALA A 75 7.95 3.86 -17.78
C ALA A 75 9.44 4.11 -18.00
N ALA A 76 9.91 4.02 -19.26
CA ALA A 76 11.32 4.20 -19.59
C ALA A 76 11.84 5.63 -19.33
N VAL A 77 10.99 6.66 -19.61
CA VAL A 77 11.34 8.07 -19.42
C VAL A 77 11.37 8.41 -17.94
N SER A 78 10.38 7.99 -17.16
CA SER A 78 10.34 8.20 -15.71
C SER A 78 11.57 7.60 -15.04
N ASP A 79 11.91 6.33 -15.33
CA ASP A 79 13.13 5.69 -14.81
C ASP A 79 14.43 6.40 -15.22
N GLY A 80 14.49 6.89 -16.45
CA GLY A 80 15.65 7.63 -16.96
C GLY A 80 15.83 8.99 -16.28
N LEU A 81 14.75 9.76 -16.12
CA LEU A 81 14.78 11.06 -15.45
C LEU A 81 15.11 10.93 -13.97
N ASP A 82 14.53 9.93 -13.28
CA ASP A 82 14.86 9.64 -11.88
C ASP A 82 16.35 9.28 -11.71
N THR A 83 16.90 8.47 -12.63
CA THR A 83 18.33 8.12 -12.62
C THR A 83 19.23 9.35 -12.78
N ILE A 84 18.85 10.26 -13.68
CA ILE A 84 19.57 11.52 -13.87
C ILE A 84 19.46 12.42 -12.63
N SER A 85 18.24 12.54 -12.07
CA SER A 85 17.97 13.34 -10.89
C SER A 85 18.80 12.86 -9.69
N ALA A 86 18.83 11.54 -9.44
CA ALA A 86 19.65 10.95 -8.39
C ALA A 86 21.16 11.27 -8.56
N ALA A 87 21.67 11.18 -9.79
CA ALA A 87 23.06 11.52 -10.07
C ALA A 87 23.34 13.01 -9.85
N VAL A 88 22.41 13.90 -10.18
CA VAL A 88 22.53 15.34 -9.94
C VAL A 88 22.51 15.66 -8.44
N SER A 89 21.64 15.02 -7.66
CA SER A 89 21.58 15.20 -6.19
C SER A 89 22.90 14.82 -5.51
N VAL A 90 23.50 13.69 -5.92
CA VAL A 90 24.84 13.29 -5.44
C VAL A 90 25.91 14.35 -5.78
N LEU A 91 25.89 14.88 -7.01
CA LEU A 91 26.85 15.90 -7.44
C LEU A 91 26.61 17.27 -6.75
N ALA A 92 25.36 17.57 -6.39
CA ALA A 92 25.01 18.79 -5.67
C ALA A 92 25.38 18.73 -4.19
N GLY A 93 25.83 17.58 -3.70
CA GLY A 93 26.11 17.37 -2.26
C GLY A 93 24.82 17.43 -1.42
N GLU A 94 23.67 17.19 -2.05
CA GLU A 94 22.37 17.10 -1.39
C GLU A 94 22.16 15.71 -0.77
N ASP A 95 23.26 15.06 -0.32
CA ASP A 95 23.23 13.82 0.43
C ASP A 95 22.62 14.07 1.83
N GLY A 96 21.33 14.41 1.82
CA GLY A 96 20.51 14.24 3.00
C GLY A 96 20.46 12.75 3.39
N PRO A 97 20.05 12.43 4.63
CA PRO A 97 19.91 11.03 5.04
C PRO A 97 19.02 10.29 4.05
N GLU A 98 19.44 9.09 3.66
CA GLU A 98 18.65 8.24 2.78
C GLU A 98 17.23 8.07 3.36
N THR A 99 16.21 8.34 2.57
CA THR A 99 14.81 8.23 3.01
C THR A 99 14.09 7.16 2.22
N ILE A 100 13.44 6.23 2.91
CA ILE A 100 12.63 5.16 2.33
C ILE A 100 11.16 5.55 2.40
N THR A 101 10.48 5.61 1.26
CA THR A 101 9.04 5.92 1.18
C THR A 101 8.23 4.63 1.05
N ILE A 102 7.32 4.40 1.99
CA ILE A 102 6.53 3.17 2.06
C ILE A 102 5.05 3.51 2.08
N SER A 103 4.24 2.84 1.24
CA SER A 103 2.78 2.90 1.32
C SER A 103 2.21 1.64 1.96
N ALA A 104 1.16 1.82 2.78
CA ALA A 104 0.45 0.73 3.46
C ALA A 104 -0.96 1.17 3.88
N THR A 105 -1.82 0.24 4.29
CA THR A 105 -3.07 0.61 4.98
C THR A 105 -2.78 1.18 6.38
N ASP A 106 -3.72 1.97 6.93
CA ASP A 106 -3.56 2.60 8.24
C ASP A 106 -3.24 1.56 9.35
N GLY A 107 -3.94 0.43 9.34
CA GLY A 107 -3.71 -0.64 10.32
C GLY A 107 -2.36 -1.34 10.13
N MET A 108 -1.98 -1.66 8.89
CA MET A 108 -0.68 -2.26 8.56
C MET A 108 0.47 -1.34 8.98
N ALA A 109 0.37 -0.06 8.65
CA ALA A 109 1.38 0.94 8.99
C ALA A 109 1.58 1.05 10.52
N SER A 110 0.47 1.12 11.27
CA SER A 110 0.51 1.36 12.72
C SER A 110 0.97 0.15 13.54
N PHE A 111 0.50 -1.05 13.20
CA PHE A 111 0.63 -2.20 14.07
C PHE A 111 1.68 -3.21 13.63
N TRP A 112 2.04 -3.24 12.34
CA TRP A 112 3.03 -4.17 11.82
C TRP A 112 4.29 -3.48 11.30
N LEU A 113 4.15 -2.46 10.44
CA LEU A 113 5.29 -1.80 9.80
C LEU A 113 6.07 -0.92 10.79
N LYS A 114 5.38 -0.14 11.65
CA LYS A 114 6.04 0.77 12.61
C LYS A 114 7.01 0.06 13.55
N PRO A 115 6.67 -1.08 14.18
CA PRO A 115 7.62 -1.86 14.99
C PRO A 115 8.84 -2.33 14.19
N LEU A 116 8.69 -2.71 12.92
CA LEU A 116 9.80 -3.11 12.05
C LEU A 116 10.74 -1.93 11.74
N ILE A 117 10.17 -0.76 11.43
CA ILE A 117 10.95 0.48 11.25
C ILE A 117 11.75 0.79 12.52
N ASP A 118 11.12 0.69 13.69
CA ASP A 118 11.79 0.98 14.97
C ASP A 118 12.96 0.03 15.23
N SER A 119 12.78 -1.27 14.96
CA SER A 119 13.86 -2.24 15.12
C SER A 119 14.99 -2.03 14.10
N PHE A 120 14.67 -1.72 12.86
CA PHE A 120 15.66 -1.44 11.81
C PHE A 120 16.49 -0.20 12.13
N ARG A 121 15.86 0.86 12.61
CA ARG A 121 16.54 2.11 12.96
C ARG A 121 17.52 2.01 14.14
N GLN A 122 17.45 0.93 14.93
CA GLN A 122 18.46 0.67 15.97
C GLN A 122 19.85 0.42 15.37
N SER A 123 19.92 -0.19 14.19
CA SER A 123 21.16 -0.45 13.48
C SER A 123 21.44 0.51 12.31
N HIS A 124 20.42 1.25 11.86
CA HIS A 124 20.48 2.20 10.73
C HIS A 124 19.83 3.53 11.10
N PRO A 125 20.36 4.27 12.12
CA PRO A 125 19.75 5.50 12.60
C PRO A 125 19.79 6.65 11.59
N GLU A 126 20.68 6.57 10.60
CA GLU A 126 20.85 7.53 9.50
C GLU A 126 19.73 7.44 8.45
N ILE A 127 18.97 6.34 8.39
CA ILE A 127 17.93 6.15 7.38
C ILE A 127 16.62 6.74 7.87
N GLY A 128 16.06 7.67 7.07
CA GLY A 128 14.74 8.26 7.27
C GLY A 128 13.62 7.39 6.67
N PHE A 129 12.40 7.59 7.16
CA PHE A 129 11.21 6.92 6.62
C PHE A 129 10.07 7.90 6.39
N VAL A 130 9.42 7.78 5.24
CA VAL A 130 8.13 8.41 4.96
C VAL A 130 7.10 7.28 4.81
N VAL A 131 6.11 7.23 5.70
CA VAL A 131 5.04 6.25 5.65
C VAL A 131 3.76 6.94 5.17
N LEU A 132 3.29 6.55 4.00
CA LEU A 132 2.05 7.03 3.39
C LEU A 132 0.95 6.01 3.68
N ALA A 133 0.17 6.27 4.72
CA ALA A 133 -0.88 5.36 5.16
C ALA A 133 -2.25 5.79 4.62
N SER A 134 -2.98 4.86 4.00
CA SER A 134 -4.34 5.09 3.52
C SER A 134 -5.10 3.77 3.41
N ASP A 135 -6.39 3.79 3.77
CA ASP A 135 -7.33 2.69 3.52
C ASP A 135 -8.07 2.86 2.18
N ALA A 136 -7.83 3.96 1.44
CA ALA A 136 -8.38 4.20 0.12
C ALA A 136 -7.43 3.62 -0.94
N ASP A 137 -7.93 2.67 -1.73
CA ASP A 137 -7.14 1.89 -2.69
C ASP A 137 -6.43 2.73 -3.76
N ASP A 138 -7.08 3.79 -4.25
CA ASP A 138 -6.55 4.64 -5.32
C ASP A 138 -5.30 5.42 -4.91
N THR A 139 -5.09 5.63 -3.61
CA THR A 139 -3.94 6.38 -3.11
C THR A 139 -2.71 5.50 -2.92
N LEU A 140 -2.86 4.21 -2.61
CA LEU A 140 -1.71 3.31 -2.38
C LEU A 140 -0.94 2.96 -3.66
N ARG A 141 -1.59 3.04 -4.83
CA ARG A 141 -1.00 2.70 -6.13
C ARG A 141 -0.44 3.90 -6.89
N ASN A 142 -0.94 5.10 -6.62
CA ASN A 142 -0.67 6.29 -7.43
C ASN A 142 0.52 7.14 -6.96
N TYR A 143 1.26 6.70 -5.94
CA TYR A 143 2.46 7.39 -5.51
C TYR A 143 3.64 7.03 -6.43
N SER A 144 3.91 7.86 -7.43
CA SER A 144 5.08 7.73 -8.31
C SER A 144 6.43 7.75 -7.57
N GLU A 145 6.43 8.12 -6.30
CA GLU A 145 7.62 8.28 -5.46
C GLU A 145 7.73 7.24 -4.34
N VAL A 146 6.87 6.20 -4.32
CA VAL A 146 6.92 5.15 -3.30
C VAL A 146 7.97 4.11 -3.68
N ASP A 147 8.87 3.80 -2.75
CA ASP A 147 9.88 2.75 -2.93
C ASP A 147 9.31 1.36 -2.72
N LEU A 148 8.48 1.22 -1.69
CA LEU A 148 7.89 -0.03 -1.23
C LEU A 148 6.39 0.13 -1.00
N SER A 149 5.58 -0.85 -1.40
CA SER A 149 4.14 -0.86 -1.13
C SER A 149 3.74 -2.16 -0.45
N ILE A 150 2.98 -2.08 0.65
CA ILE A 150 2.40 -3.25 1.29
C ILE A 150 0.94 -3.38 0.87
N LEU A 151 0.65 -4.43 0.12
CA LEU A 151 -0.64 -4.66 -0.52
C LEU A 151 -1.31 -5.89 0.08
N CYS A 152 -2.62 -5.81 0.29
CA CYS A 152 -3.44 -6.98 0.61
C CYS A 152 -4.26 -7.39 -0.61
N GLY A 153 -4.30 -8.67 -0.94
CA GLY A 153 -5.06 -9.17 -2.08
C GLY A 153 -4.49 -10.43 -2.70
N ASN A 154 -4.69 -10.56 -4.00
CA ASN A 154 -4.10 -11.62 -4.81
C ASN A 154 -2.83 -11.11 -5.48
N GLU A 155 -1.92 -12.04 -5.82
CA GLU A 155 -0.67 -11.73 -6.50
C GLU A 155 -0.92 -10.96 -7.80
N ARG A 156 -0.48 -9.71 -7.85
CA ARG A 156 -0.43 -8.89 -9.07
C ARG A 156 0.83 -8.05 -9.01
N CYS A 157 1.72 -8.31 -9.96
CA CYS A 157 2.96 -7.57 -10.12
C CYS A 157 2.91 -6.82 -11.45
N GLU A 158 3.29 -5.55 -11.46
CA GLU A 158 3.47 -4.77 -12.67
C GLU A 158 4.89 -4.93 -13.21
N VAL A 159 5.11 -4.58 -14.49
CA VAL A 159 6.45 -4.66 -15.10
C VAL A 159 7.40 -3.70 -14.37
N GLY A 160 8.55 -4.22 -13.94
CA GLY A 160 9.56 -3.45 -13.20
C GLY A 160 9.40 -3.49 -11.68
N GLU A 161 8.52 -4.34 -11.16
CA GLU A 161 8.30 -4.56 -9.74
C GLU A 161 8.72 -5.97 -9.32
N GLU A 162 9.09 -6.11 -8.06
CA GLU A 162 9.39 -7.39 -7.41
C GLU A 162 8.40 -7.60 -6.27
N LEU A 163 7.70 -8.73 -6.30
CA LEU A 163 6.64 -9.05 -5.34
C LEU A 163 7.08 -10.15 -4.38
N HIS A 164 7.03 -9.87 -3.07
CA HIS A 164 7.30 -10.85 -2.02
C HIS A 164 6.02 -11.14 -1.24
N PHE A 165 5.67 -12.41 -1.10
CA PHE A 165 4.64 -12.82 -0.15
C PHE A 165 5.14 -12.60 1.27
N LEU A 166 4.33 -11.95 2.11
CA LEU A 166 4.66 -11.71 3.52
C LEU A 166 3.98 -12.74 4.42
N PHE A 167 2.66 -12.76 4.46
CA PHE A 167 1.86 -13.67 5.28
C PHE A 167 0.40 -13.71 4.80
N PRO A 168 -0.35 -14.77 5.17
CA PRO A 168 -1.77 -14.85 4.85
C PRO A 168 -2.57 -13.80 5.62
N GLU A 169 -3.69 -13.37 5.05
CA GLU A 169 -4.64 -12.53 5.75
C GLU A 169 -5.54 -13.40 6.63
N VAL A 170 -5.32 -13.35 7.93
CA VAL A 170 -6.06 -14.11 8.94
C VAL A 170 -6.59 -13.17 10.01
N ALA A 171 -7.89 -13.25 10.32
CA ALA A 171 -8.52 -12.53 11.41
C ALA A 171 -9.09 -13.49 12.46
N GLN A 172 -9.01 -13.10 13.73
CA GLN A 172 -9.50 -13.88 14.87
C GLN A 172 -10.18 -12.96 15.89
N PRO A 173 -11.21 -13.42 16.61
CA PRO A 173 -11.80 -12.66 17.71
C PRO A 173 -10.79 -12.43 18.83
N VAL A 174 -10.62 -11.16 19.22
CA VAL A 174 -9.72 -10.77 20.31
C VAL A 174 -10.39 -9.78 21.25
N CYS A 175 -10.03 -9.85 22.53
CA CYS A 175 -10.46 -8.93 23.57
C CYS A 175 -9.36 -8.77 24.63
N THR A 176 -9.61 -7.94 25.65
CA THR A 176 -8.71 -7.87 26.79
C THR A 176 -8.90 -9.09 27.70
N PRO A 177 -7.87 -9.51 28.50
CA PRO A 177 -8.01 -10.56 29.52
C PRO A 177 -9.17 -10.29 30.49
N ALA A 178 -9.30 -9.06 30.96
CA ALA A 178 -10.38 -8.68 31.88
C ALA A 178 -11.78 -8.82 31.25
N PHE A 179 -11.92 -8.52 29.95
CA PHE A 179 -13.18 -8.73 29.23
C PHE A 179 -13.51 -10.23 29.13
N LEU A 180 -12.51 -11.06 28.81
CA LEU A 180 -12.69 -12.51 28.75
C LEU A 180 -13.06 -13.10 30.12
N GLU A 181 -12.44 -12.64 31.19
CA GLU A 181 -12.76 -13.07 32.57
C GLU A 181 -14.19 -12.71 32.96
N ALA A 182 -14.65 -11.51 32.60
CA ALA A 182 -15.99 -11.02 32.96
C ALA A 182 -17.12 -11.63 32.15
N HIS A 183 -16.87 -11.99 30.86
CA HIS A 183 -17.92 -12.35 29.90
C HIS A 183 -17.77 -13.74 29.28
N GLY A 184 -16.59 -14.34 29.36
CA GLY A 184 -16.28 -15.67 28.81
C GLY A 184 -16.62 -16.80 29.78
N PRO A 185 -16.19 -18.03 29.49
CA PRO A 185 -15.48 -18.43 28.27
C PRO A 185 -16.39 -18.40 27.03
N PHE A 186 -15.78 -18.33 25.85
CA PHE A 186 -16.48 -18.42 24.56
C PHE A 186 -16.11 -19.76 23.89
N ASP A 187 -16.64 -20.86 24.42
CA ASP A 187 -16.31 -22.23 23.98
C ASP A 187 -16.85 -22.55 22.58
N ASP A 188 -17.94 -21.88 22.21
CA ASP A 188 -18.51 -21.95 20.87
C ASP A 188 -18.67 -20.54 20.26
N ALA A 189 -18.69 -20.48 18.93
CA ALA A 189 -18.81 -19.24 18.19
C ALA A 189 -20.14 -18.50 18.52
N ALA A 190 -21.24 -19.22 18.76
CA ALA A 190 -22.54 -18.63 19.04
C ALA A 190 -22.54 -17.85 20.35
N SER A 191 -21.69 -18.20 21.31
CA SER A 191 -21.56 -17.48 22.58
C SER A 191 -21.16 -16.02 22.43
N LEU A 192 -20.43 -15.66 21.35
CA LEU A 192 -20.08 -14.28 21.05
C LEU A 192 -21.28 -13.40 20.66
N ASN A 193 -22.43 -13.97 20.33
CA ASN A 193 -23.66 -13.19 20.13
C ASN A 193 -24.20 -12.50 21.41
N ARG A 194 -23.65 -12.82 22.58
CA ARG A 194 -24.12 -12.32 23.89
C ARG A 194 -23.29 -11.13 24.39
N VAL A 195 -22.27 -10.75 23.68
CA VAL A 195 -21.33 -9.68 24.09
C VAL A 195 -21.23 -8.57 23.06
N ASN A 196 -20.63 -7.46 23.44
CA ASN A 196 -20.39 -6.33 22.55
C ASN A 196 -19.39 -6.72 21.47
N LEU A 197 -19.83 -6.68 20.22
CA LEU A 197 -18.98 -6.86 19.05
C LEU A 197 -18.63 -5.49 18.46
N LEU A 198 -17.34 -5.30 18.22
CA LEU A 198 -16.77 -4.12 17.55
C LEU A 198 -16.57 -4.46 16.08
N HIS A 199 -17.05 -3.60 15.17
CA HIS A 199 -17.15 -3.95 13.76
C HIS A 199 -16.35 -3.01 12.86
N LEU A 200 -15.56 -3.61 11.94
CA LEU A 200 -14.99 -2.88 10.82
C LEU A 200 -16.05 -2.74 9.74
N HIS A 201 -16.53 -1.51 9.55
CA HIS A 201 -17.66 -1.18 8.67
C HIS A 201 -17.34 -1.48 7.20
N ASP A 202 -18.35 -1.88 6.44
CA ASP A 202 -18.23 -2.30 5.03
C ASP A 202 -17.57 -1.24 4.12
N ARG A 203 -17.68 0.04 4.47
CA ARG A 203 -16.97 1.12 3.76
C ARG A 203 -15.44 1.01 3.78
N HIS A 204 -14.89 0.25 4.70
CA HIS A 204 -13.44 -0.07 4.69
C HIS A 204 -13.06 -0.88 3.44
N TRP A 205 -14.00 -1.66 2.93
CA TRP A 205 -13.81 -2.59 1.81
C TRP A 205 -14.35 -2.06 0.47
N SER A 206 -14.72 -0.78 0.40
CA SER A 206 -15.44 -0.19 -0.74
C SER A 206 -14.55 0.23 -1.92
N ALA A 207 -13.26 -0.10 -1.88
CA ALA A 207 -12.35 0.21 -2.99
C ALA A 207 -12.75 -0.58 -4.26
N GLU A 208 -13.16 0.12 -5.33
CA GLU A 208 -13.70 -0.47 -6.55
C GLU A 208 -12.67 -1.28 -7.36
N ALA A 209 -11.38 -0.97 -7.22
CA ALA A 209 -10.31 -1.62 -8.00
C ALA A 209 -10.00 -3.06 -7.58
N ILE A 210 -10.41 -3.48 -6.38
CA ILE A 210 -10.21 -4.83 -5.86
C ILE A 210 -11.58 -5.39 -5.49
N GLY A 211 -11.94 -6.57 -6.01
CA GLY A 211 -13.13 -7.29 -5.58
C GLY A 211 -12.98 -7.76 -4.11
N TRP A 212 -12.98 -6.81 -3.18
CA TRP A 212 -12.83 -7.09 -1.76
C TRP A 212 -13.97 -7.93 -1.23
N GLN A 213 -13.65 -9.09 -0.67
CA GLN A 213 -14.57 -9.79 0.21
C GLN A 213 -14.35 -9.27 1.64
N PRO A 214 -15.37 -8.72 2.30
CA PRO A 214 -15.23 -8.28 3.69
C PRO A 214 -14.83 -9.43 4.60
N LEU A 215 -13.89 -9.19 5.52
CA LEU A 215 -13.65 -10.06 6.67
C LEU A 215 -14.42 -9.47 7.86
N GLY A 216 -15.73 -9.73 7.89
CA GLY A 216 -16.62 -9.23 8.91
C GLY A 216 -17.14 -10.34 9.84
N TRP A 217 -17.90 -9.94 10.85
CA TRP A 217 -18.52 -10.87 11.80
C TRP A 217 -19.44 -11.89 11.12
N LYS A 218 -20.19 -11.47 10.11
CA LYS A 218 -21.09 -12.39 9.38
C LYS A 218 -20.33 -13.52 8.71
N GLU A 219 -19.19 -13.20 8.08
CA GLU A 219 -18.30 -14.15 7.41
C GLU A 219 -17.64 -15.06 8.45
N TRP A 220 -17.20 -14.49 9.57
CA TRP A 220 -16.56 -15.23 10.64
C TRP A 220 -17.53 -16.25 11.27
N PHE A 221 -18.75 -15.84 11.68
CA PHE A 221 -19.74 -16.76 12.24
C PHE A 221 -20.04 -17.90 11.26
N ARG A 222 -20.22 -17.58 9.99
CA ARG A 222 -20.45 -18.60 8.95
C ARG A 222 -19.27 -19.59 8.85
N ALA A 223 -18.03 -19.10 8.88
CA ALA A 223 -16.83 -19.93 8.82
C ALA A 223 -16.71 -20.88 10.02
N GLN A 224 -17.25 -20.47 11.18
CA GLN A 224 -17.30 -21.28 12.40
C GLN A 224 -18.57 -22.17 12.48
N GLY A 225 -19.39 -22.25 11.42
CA GLY A 225 -20.63 -23.04 11.43
C GLY A 225 -21.75 -22.46 12.31
N ALA A 226 -21.64 -21.17 12.71
CA ALA A 226 -22.60 -20.47 13.53
C ALA A 226 -23.34 -19.37 12.75
N THR A 227 -24.41 -18.85 13.34
CA THR A 227 -25.17 -17.74 12.78
C THR A 227 -25.03 -16.52 13.67
N TRP A 228 -24.71 -15.36 13.04
CA TRP A 228 -24.77 -14.10 13.75
C TRP A 228 -26.23 -13.70 14.00
N ALA A 229 -26.54 -13.34 15.24
CA ALA A 229 -27.90 -13.00 15.66
C ALA A 229 -28.41 -11.65 15.14
N GLY A 230 -27.54 -10.86 14.47
CA GLY A 230 -27.95 -9.57 13.90
C GLY A 230 -28.06 -8.44 14.92
N ALA A 231 -27.49 -8.61 16.12
CA ALA A 231 -27.47 -7.54 17.12
C ALA A 231 -26.67 -6.32 16.58
N PRO A 232 -27.10 -5.10 16.92
CA PRO A 232 -26.36 -3.91 16.54
C PRO A 232 -24.96 -3.93 17.19
N PHE A 233 -23.96 -3.50 16.44
CA PHE A 233 -22.60 -3.35 16.97
C PHE A 233 -22.53 -2.16 17.94
N SER A 234 -21.83 -2.33 19.06
CA SER A 234 -21.61 -1.23 20.01
C SER A 234 -20.75 -0.11 19.41
N LEU A 235 -19.82 -0.48 18.51
CA LEU A 235 -19.04 0.44 17.70
C LEU A 235 -18.91 -0.14 16.28
N SER A 236 -19.16 0.69 15.27
CA SER A 236 -18.89 0.38 13.88
C SER A 236 -18.09 1.52 13.24
N THR A 237 -16.92 1.24 12.70
CA THR A 237 -16.03 2.24 12.11
C THR A 237 -15.29 1.67 10.91
N ASN A 238 -14.92 2.51 9.96
CA ASN A 238 -14.04 2.11 8.84
C ASN A 238 -12.54 2.23 9.16
N LYS A 239 -12.17 2.51 10.44
CA LYS A 239 -10.79 2.70 10.88
C LYS A 239 -10.38 1.63 11.90
N VAL A 240 -9.44 0.76 11.51
CA VAL A 240 -8.91 -0.32 12.36
C VAL A 240 -8.26 0.23 13.63
N ASN A 241 -7.58 1.37 13.56
CA ASN A 241 -6.95 2.00 14.72
C ASN A 241 -7.96 2.35 15.83
N LEU A 242 -9.16 2.80 15.45
CA LEU A 242 -10.23 3.10 16.42
C LEU A 242 -10.79 1.81 17.05
N LEU A 243 -10.97 0.74 16.24
CA LEU A 243 -11.36 -0.56 16.77
C LEU A 243 -10.36 -1.11 17.77
N MET A 244 -9.06 -1.04 17.45
CA MET A 244 -7.98 -1.47 18.32
C MET A 244 -7.99 -0.69 19.64
N ALA A 245 -8.18 0.63 19.59
CA ALA A 245 -8.27 1.45 20.79
C ALA A 245 -9.45 1.06 21.67
N ALA A 246 -10.65 0.87 21.10
CA ALA A 246 -11.85 0.44 21.83
C ALA A 246 -11.66 -0.96 22.43
N THR A 247 -11.05 -1.90 21.68
CA THR A 247 -10.76 -3.24 22.19
C THR A 247 -9.80 -3.20 23.38
N LEU A 248 -8.72 -2.43 23.29
CA LEU A 248 -7.74 -2.26 24.38
C LEU A 248 -8.34 -1.55 25.61
N ALA A 249 -9.37 -0.74 25.40
CA ALA A 249 -10.16 -0.14 26.49
C ALA A 249 -11.15 -1.12 27.14
N GLY A 250 -11.27 -2.36 26.61
CA GLY A 250 -12.18 -3.38 27.17
C GLY A 250 -13.64 -3.19 26.78
N GLU A 251 -13.92 -2.44 25.69
CA GLU A 251 -15.31 -2.14 25.29
C GLU A 251 -16.01 -3.32 24.60
N GLY A 252 -15.26 -4.32 24.12
CA GLY A 252 -15.82 -5.47 23.42
C GLY A 252 -14.79 -6.37 22.75
N VAL A 253 -15.30 -7.23 21.86
CA VAL A 253 -14.52 -8.16 21.04
C VAL A 253 -14.46 -7.61 19.61
N MET A 254 -13.24 -7.53 19.03
CA MET A 254 -13.06 -7.23 17.61
C MET A 254 -12.54 -8.46 16.84
N LEU A 255 -12.75 -8.48 15.54
CA LEU A 255 -11.95 -9.32 14.65
C LEU A 255 -10.61 -8.62 14.45
N GLY A 256 -9.55 -9.20 15.04
CA GLY A 256 -8.19 -8.71 14.95
C GLY A 256 -7.39 -9.45 13.90
N TRP A 257 -6.75 -8.73 12.98
CA TRP A 257 -5.83 -9.33 12.02
C TRP A 257 -4.58 -9.81 12.75
N GLN A 258 -4.18 -11.04 12.52
CA GLN A 258 -3.09 -11.71 13.24
C GLN A 258 -1.81 -10.87 13.29
N HIS A 259 -1.40 -10.27 12.17
CA HIS A 259 -0.22 -9.41 12.09
C HIS A 259 -0.35 -8.10 12.88
N MET A 260 -1.56 -7.61 13.13
CA MET A 260 -1.81 -6.40 13.92
C MET A 260 -1.94 -6.68 15.42
N VAL A 261 -2.46 -7.85 15.79
CA VAL A 261 -2.73 -8.20 17.20
C VAL A 261 -1.67 -9.05 17.85
N SER A 262 -0.71 -9.60 17.09
CA SER A 262 0.34 -10.49 17.63
C SER A 262 1.19 -9.82 18.72
N ALA A 263 1.55 -8.55 18.58
CA ALA A 263 2.28 -7.82 19.61
C ALA A 263 1.43 -7.58 20.88
N PRO A 264 0.22 -7.01 20.79
CA PRO A 264 -0.68 -6.92 21.95
C PRO A 264 -0.98 -8.26 22.65
N ILE A 265 -1.08 -9.37 21.91
CA ILE A 265 -1.30 -10.71 22.49
C ILE A 265 -0.03 -11.17 23.22
N ARG A 266 1.13 -11.06 22.61
CA ARG A 266 2.41 -11.42 23.25
C ARG A 266 2.66 -10.62 24.54
N ASP A 267 2.29 -9.34 24.52
CA ASP A 267 2.44 -8.44 25.68
C ASP A 267 1.34 -8.63 26.75
N GLY A 268 0.40 -9.58 26.54
CA GLY A 268 -0.70 -9.87 27.47
C GLY A 268 -1.79 -8.80 27.53
N ARG A 269 -1.79 -7.82 26.63
CA ARG A 269 -2.84 -6.78 26.58
C ARG A 269 -4.12 -7.26 25.88
N LEU A 270 -3.99 -8.20 24.95
CA LEU A 270 -5.10 -8.88 24.29
C LEU A 270 -4.94 -10.40 24.43
N VAL A 271 -6.05 -11.10 24.33
CA VAL A 271 -6.13 -12.56 24.23
C VAL A 271 -7.10 -12.95 23.12
N LEU A 272 -6.99 -14.17 22.61
CA LEU A 272 -7.99 -14.73 21.73
C LEU A 272 -9.28 -14.94 22.52
N ALA A 273 -10.37 -14.32 22.08
CA ALA A 273 -11.69 -14.58 22.64
C ALA A 273 -12.22 -15.96 22.16
N HIS A 274 -11.88 -16.33 20.92
CA HIS A 274 -12.21 -17.64 20.35
C HIS A 274 -11.06 -18.08 19.40
N PRO A 275 -10.67 -19.37 19.39
CA PRO A 275 -9.53 -19.84 18.61
C PRO A 275 -9.78 -19.91 17.09
N GLY A 276 -11.05 -19.93 16.66
CA GLY A 276 -11.41 -20.10 15.26
C GLY A 276 -11.00 -18.93 14.38
N PRO A 277 -10.12 -19.15 13.36
CA PRO A 277 -9.72 -18.10 12.43
C PRO A 277 -10.75 -17.88 11.33
N LEU A 278 -10.74 -16.68 10.74
CA LEU A 278 -11.31 -16.38 9.43
C LEU A 278 -10.16 -16.17 8.44
N ASN A 279 -10.07 -17.05 7.45
CA ASN A 279 -9.12 -16.96 6.34
C ASN A 279 -9.90 -17.17 5.03
N ILE A 280 -9.79 -16.25 4.10
CA ILE A 280 -10.48 -16.30 2.81
C ILE A 280 -9.51 -16.49 1.63
N GLY A 281 -8.27 -16.93 1.89
CA GLY A 281 -7.28 -17.24 0.88
C GLY A 281 -6.55 -16.02 0.30
N ARG A 282 -6.66 -14.85 0.94
CA ARG A 282 -5.86 -13.66 0.58
C ARG A 282 -4.54 -13.64 1.35
N GLY A 283 -3.56 -12.90 0.79
CA GLY A 283 -2.27 -12.65 1.42
C GLY A 283 -1.92 -11.18 1.48
N ASN A 284 -0.91 -10.88 2.25
CA ASN A 284 -0.23 -9.60 2.25
C ASN A 284 1.08 -9.74 1.50
N PHE A 285 1.39 -8.76 0.66
CA PHE A 285 2.53 -8.77 -0.24
C PHE A 285 3.32 -7.47 -0.09
N LEU A 286 4.64 -7.57 -0.15
CA LEU A 286 5.53 -6.43 -0.33
C LEU A 286 5.82 -6.29 -1.81
N ASN A 287 5.47 -5.16 -2.37
CA ASN A 287 5.82 -4.78 -3.73
C ASN A 287 7.00 -3.80 -3.68
N CYS A 288 8.09 -4.16 -4.36
CA CYS A 288 9.32 -3.40 -4.41
C CYS A 288 9.57 -2.91 -5.83
N ARG A 289 9.85 -1.63 -6.02
CA ARG A 289 10.35 -1.15 -7.30
C ARG A 289 11.79 -1.60 -7.50
N GLN A 290 12.09 -2.23 -8.63
CA GLN A 290 13.45 -2.71 -8.93
C GLN A 290 14.50 -1.60 -8.86
N LYS A 291 14.14 -0.36 -9.26
CA LYS A 291 15.04 0.79 -9.14
C LYS A 291 15.35 1.14 -7.68
N SER A 292 14.35 1.07 -6.79
CA SER A 292 14.51 1.38 -5.37
C SER A 292 15.39 0.34 -4.67
N LEU A 293 15.33 -0.93 -5.08
CA LEU A 293 16.19 -2.00 -4.56
C LEU A 293 17.68 -1.81 -4.87
N LYS A 294 18.06 -0.95 -5.83
CA LYS A 294 19.46 -0.58 -6.07
C LYS A 294 20.03 0.34 -4.98
N ARG A 295 19.18 0.94 -4.16
CA ARG A 295 19.55 1.79 -3.03
C ARG A 295 19.89 0.88 -1.83
N PRO A 296 21.09 1.01 -1.23
CA PRO A 296 21.52 0.10 -0.16
C PRO A 296 20.59 0.07 1.05
N GLY A 297 20.06 1.22 1.49
CA GLY A 297 19.15 1.30 2.62
C GLY A 297 17.82 0.62 2.34
N VAL A 298 17.26 0.77 1.12
CA VAL A 298 16.03 0.07 0.73
C VAL A 298 16.24 -1.43 0.73
N ALA A 299 17.31 -1.92 0.09
CA ALA A 299 17.64 -3.36 0.05
C ALA A 299 17.82 -3.93 1.47
N ALA A 300 18.57 -3.23 2.32
CA ALA A 300 18.79 -3.65 3.71
C ALA A 300 17.47 -3.70 4.52
N PHE A 301 16.56 -2.74 4.31
CA PHE A 301 15.25 -2.75 4.97
C PHE A 301 14.35 -3.88 4.49
N VAL A 302 14.34 -4.18 3.19
CA VAL A 302 13.62 -5.34 2.64
C VAL A 302 14.15 -6.63 3.23
N ASP A 303 15.47 -6.81 3.29
CA ASP A 303 16.09 -7.99 3.91
C ASP A 303 15.73 -8.11 5.39
N HIS A 304 15.75 -7.00 6.14
CA HIS A 304 15.35 -6.96 7.55
C HIS A 304 13.87 -7.38 7.73
N MET A 305 12.98 -6.85 6.88
CA MET A 305 11.55 -7.19 6.89
C MET A 305 11.33 -8.69 6.62
N LEU A 306 11.95 -9.24 5.58
CA LEU A 306 11.83 -10.65 5.22
C LEU A 306 12.48 -11.59 6.25
N ALA A 307 13.58 -11.18 6.88
CA ALA A 307 14.22 -11.93 7.96
C ALA A 307 13.34 -11.99 9.21
N SER A 308 12.67 -10.91 9.56
CA SER A 308 11.76 -10.85 10.72
C SER A 308 10.58 -11.82 10.61
N LEU A 309 10.10 -12.07 9.40
CA LEU A 309 9.01 -13.02 9.14
C LEU A 309 9.44 -14.47 9.41
N LYS A 310 10.69 -14.82 9.08
CA LYS A 310 11.23 -16.18 9.31
C LYS A 310 11.38 -16.52 10.79
N GLN A 311 11.44 -15.51 11.68
CA GLN A 311 11.57 -15.69 13.13
C GLN A 311 10.20 -15.80 13.82
N GLN A 312 9.12 -15.46 13.12
CA GLN A 312 7.74 -15.48 13.68
C GLN A 312 6.94 -16.73 13.26
N GLY A 313 7.43 -17.52 12.31
CA GLY A 313 6.84 -18.81 11.87
C GLY A 313 7.58 -20.00 12.49
#